data_8f2a3b078317195e3a95da9a681a6cc6
#
_entry.id   8f2a3b078317195e3a95da9a681a6cc6
#
_cell.length_a   1.000
_cell.length_b   1.000
_cell.length_c   1.000
_cell.angle_alpha   90.00
_cell.angle_beta   90.00
_cell.angle_gamma   90.00
#
_symmetry.space_group_name_H-M   'P 1'
#
loop_
_entity.id
_entity.type
_entity.pdbx_description
1 polymer ?
#
loop_
_entity_poly.entity_id
_entity_poly.type
_entity_poly.pdbx_seq_one_letter_code
_entity_poly.pdbx_strand_id
1 'polypeptide(L)'
;MNEIKEYIEKVFEDIKHIDEFCNEYWLVRELQKVLEYTQWRRFENVINKSKQACNNSNINIGDNFADVGKMVQIGSNTKRKTKDYMLSRYACYLIAQNGDSRKEAIALGQTYFAIQTRKQELSEKKYNELTEDEKRLYRRNQSRKGNLSLNKTAVNSGVKN
;
A
#
# COMPACT_ATOMS: atom_id res chain seq x y z
N MET A 1 18.64 -7.63 -2.39
CA MET A 1 17.44 -7.76 -1.52
C MET A 1 17.13 -6.48 -0.75
N ASN A 2 18.11 -5.88 -0.10
CA ASN A 2 17.91 -4.58 0.56
C ASN A 2 17.55 -3.47 -0.44
N GLU A 3 18.21 -3.43 -1.59
CA GLU A 3 17.95 -2.44 -2.64
C GLU A 3 16.52 -2.48 -3.17
N ILE A 4 15.95 -3.66 -3.39
CA ILE A 4 14.54 -3.82 -3.83
C ILE A 4 13.59 -3.31 -2.75
N LYS A 5 13.86 -3.63 -1.49
CA LYS A 5 13.06 -3.17 -0.36
C LYS A 5 13.11 -1.65 -0.23
N GLU A 6 14.31 -1.07 -0.26
CA GLU A 6 14.50 0.38 -0.19
C GLU A 6 13.83 1.10 -1.36
N TYR A 7 13.94 0.57 -2.58
CA TYR A 7 13.30 1.14 -3.76
C TYR A 7 11.77 1.18 -3.62
N ILE A 8 11.14 0.07 -3.20
CA ILE A 8 9.68 0.00 -3.09
C ILE A 8 9.18 0.81 -1.90
N GLU A 9 9.84 0.74 -0.76
CA GLU A 9 9.49 1.58 0.40
C GLU A 9 9.55 3.06 0.02
N LYS A 10 10.64 3.49 -0.63
CA LYS A 10 10.79 4.86 -1.11
C LYS A 10 9.67 5.26 -2.08
N VAL A 11 9.41 4.43 -3.08
CA VAL A 11 8.42 4.68 -4.13
C VAL A 11 7.00 4.84 -3.55
N PHE A 12 6.60 3.99 -2.62
CA PHE A 12 5.27 4.06 -2.01
C PHE A 12 5.19 5.10 -0.89
N GLU A 13 6.21 5.22 -0.05
CA GLU A 13 6.18 6.18 1.06
C GLU A 13 6.29 7.63 0.58
N ASP A 14 7.00 7.92 -0.51
CA ASP A 14 7.13 9.27 -1.06
C ASP A 14 5.81 9.86 -1.58
N ILE A 15 4.86 9.02 -2.00
CA ILE A 15 3.54 9.45 -2.50
C ILE A 15 2.38 9.14 -1.54
N LYS A 16 2.72 8.72 -0.33
CA LYS A 16 1.74 8.44 0.72
C LYS A 16 1.15 9.73 1.27
N HIS A 17 -0.16 9.73 1.44
CA HIS A 17 -0.91 10.77 2.15
C HIS A 17 -1.46 10.24 3.47
N ILE A 18 -1.76 11.14 4.37
CA ILE A 18 -2.40 10.85 5.66
C ILE A 18 -3.59 11.78 5.80
N ASP A 19 -4.77 11.23 6.11
CA ASP A 19 -5.98 12.01 6.34
C ASP A 19 -6.03 12.60 7.76
N GLU A 20 -7.08 13.37 8.05
CA GLU A 20 -7.31 13.99 9.35
C GLU A 20 -7.52 12.98 10.50
N PHE A 21 -7.82 11.72 10.18
CA PHE A 21 -7.98 10.61 11.12
C PHE A 21 -6.73 9.73 11.24
N CYS A 22 -5.59 10.17 10.67
CA CYS A 22 -4.33 9.44 10.63
C CYS A 22 -4.37 8.13 9.81
N ASN A 23 -5.31 8.00 8.86
CA ASN A 23 -5.32 6.88 7.93
C ASN A 23 -4.43 7.17 6.73
N GLU A 24 -3.65 6.17 6.34
CA GLU A 24 -2.81 6.24 5.15
C GLU A 24 -3.64 6.01 3.88
N TYR A 25 -3.37 6.79 2.85
CA TYR A 25 -3.96 6.59 1.53
C TYR A 25 -3.01 7.02 0.40
N TRP A 26 -3.29 6.57 -0.79
CA TRP A 26 -2.60 6.90 -2.03
C TRP A 26 -3.58 7.41 -3.07
N LEU A 27 -3.15 8.34 -3.91
CA LEU A 27 -3.92 8.77 -5.07
C LEU A 27 -3.50 7.98 -6.31
N VAL A 28 -4.47 7.43 -7.02
CA VAL A 28 -4.19 6.55 -8.16
C VAL A 28 -3.43 7.26 -9.28
N ARG A 29 -3.62 8.57 -9.45
CA ARG A 29 -2.88 9.36 -10.45
C ARG A 29 -1.40 9.52 -10.12
N GLU A 30 -1.06 9.60 -8.84
CA GLU A 30 0.33 9.62 -8.39
C GLU A 30 0.97 8.24 -8.54
N LEU A 31 0.24 7.19 -8.15
CA LEU A 31 0.67 5.81 -8.32
C LEU A 31 0.88 5.43 -9.80
N GLN A 32 0.05 5.94 -10.71
CA GLN A 32 0.20 5.77 -12.15
C GLN A 32 1.60 6.16 -12.63
N LYS A 33 2.08 7.33 -12.18
CA LYS A 33 3.40 7.85 -12.57
C LYS A 33 4.55 7.00 -12.02
N VAL A 34 4.43 6.62 -10.76
CA VAL A 34 5.43 5.81 -10.05
C VAL A 34 5.55 4.41 -10.68
N LEU A 35 4.43 3.82 -11.09
CA LEU A 35 4.40 2.53 -11.76
C LEU A 35 4.65 2.62 -13.28
N GLU A 36 5.11 3.79 -13.75
CA GLU A 36 5.54 4.02 -15.14
C GLU A 36 4.46 3.82 -16.20
N TYR A 37 3.19 4.07 -15.84
CA TYR A 37 2.08 4.06 -16.80
C TYR A 37 1.87 5.44 -17.42
N THR A 38 2.22 5.60 -18.67
CA THR A 38 2.05 6.85 -19.43
C THR A 38 0.61 7.07 -19.90
N GLN A 39 -0.13 5.99 -20.16
CA GLN A 39 -1.50 6.03 -20.67
C GLN A 39 -2.50 5.61 -19.59
N TRP A 40 -3.42 6.50 -19.25
CA TRP A 40 -4.48 6.24 -18.29
C TRP A 40 -5.30 4.99 -18.62
N ARG A 41 -5.70 4.82 -19.86
CA ARG A 41 -6.51 3.67 -20.30
C ARG A 41 -5.85 2.33 -19.97
N ARG A 42 -4.54 2.22 -20.15
CA ARG A 42 -3.80 1.00 -19.80
C ARG A 42 -3.75 0.78 -18.30
N PHE A 43 -3.54 1.85 -17.55
CA PHE A 43 -3.54 1.78 -16.09
C PHE A 43 -4.93 1.50 -15.52
N GLU A 44 -5.97 2.09 -16.10
CA GLU A 44 -7.36 1.82 -15.73
C GLU A 44 -7.74 0.34 -15.89
N ASN A 45 -7.22 -0.35 -16.89
CA ASN A 45 -7.41 -1.80 -17.04
C ASN A 45 -6.80 -2.58 -15.84
N VAL A 46 -5.64 -2.17 -15.36
CA VAL A 46 -5.00 -2.77 -14.17
C VAL A 46 -5.84 -2.51 -12.92
N ILE A 47 -6.34 -1.29 -12.76
CA ILE A 47 -7.23 -0.92 -11.65
C ILE A 47 -8.51 -1.79 -11.67
N ASN A 48 -9.12 -1.96 -12.83
CA ASN A 48 -10.33 -2.79 -12.98
C ASN A 48 -10.07 -4.26 -12.64
N LYS A 49 -8.93 -4.82 -13.05
CA LYS A 49 -8.50 -6.18 -12.64
C LYS A 49 -8.34 -6.28 -11.13
N SER A 50 -7.76 -5.27 -10.50
CA SER A 50 -7.56 -5.22 -9.06
C SER A 50 -8.88 -5.12 -8.30
N LYS A 51 -9.83 -4.31 -8.78
CA LYS A 51 -11.20 -4.25 -8.27
C LYS A 51 -11.94 -5.59 -8.40
N GLN A 52 -11.76 -6.28 -9.52
CA GLN A 52 -12.33 -7.60 -9.72
C GLN A 52 -11.75 -8.63 -8.75
N ALA A 53 -10.44 -8.59 -8.48
CA ALA A 53 -9.81 -9.43 -7.47
C ALA A 53 -10.37 -9.16 -6.07
N CYS A 54 -10.59 -7.89 -5.68
CA CYS A 54 -11.27 -7.53 -4.44
C CYS A 54 -12.67 -8.15 -4.36
N ASN A 55 -13.47 -7.98 -5.41
CA ASN A 55 -14.85 -8.47 -5.45
C ASN A 55 -14.92 -9.99 -5.32
N ASN A 56 -14.07 -10.70 -6.07
CA ASN A 56 -14.02 -12.17 -6.05
C ASN A 56 -13.48 -12.74 -4.73
N SER A 57 -12.77 -11.93 -3.95
CA SER A 57 -12.28 -12.27 -2.60
C SER A 57 -13.22 -11.82 -1.48
N ASN A 58 -14.41 -11.33 -1.80
CA ASN A 58 -15.38 -10.75 -0.85
C ASN A 58 -14.83 -9.59 -0.02
N ILE A 59 -13.90 -8.82 -0.59
CA ILE A 59 -13.34 -7.62 0.02
C ILE A 59 -14.07 -6.40 -0.57
N ASN A 60 -14.47 -5.46 0.28
CA ASN A 60 -15.22 -4.28 -0.14
C ASN A 60 -14.36 -3.39 -1.05
N ILE A 61 -14.84 -3.15 -2.27
CA ILE A 61 -14.16 -2.28 -3.24
C ILE A 61 -14.16 -0.82 -2.75
N GLY A 62 -15.27 -0.34 -2.18
CA GLY A 62 -15.43 1.04 -1.74
C GLY A 62 -14.43 1.47 -0.67
N ASP A 63 -14.09 0.56 0.24
CA ASP A 63 -13.12 0.79 1.31
C ASP A 63 -11.67 0.85 0.79
N ASN A 64 -11.43 0.27 -0.38
CA ASN A 64 -10.08 0.14 -0.95
C ASN A 64 -9.84 1.04 -2.17
N PHE A 65 -10.90 1.42 -2.90
CA PHE A 65 -10.86 2.25 -4.11
C PHE A 65 -11.94 3.32 -4.03
N ALA A 66 -11.80 4.30 -3.15
CA ALA A 66 -12.79 5.37 -3.00
C ALA A 66 -12.68 6.39 -4.13
N ASP A 67 -13.79 6.67 -4.82
CA ASP A 67 -13.83 7.67 -5.91
C ASP A 67 -13.67 9.09 -5.34
N VAL A 68 -12.66 9.79 -5.78
CA VAL A 68 -12.36 11.18 -5.43
C VAL A 68 -12.19 12.05 -6.69
N GLY A 69 -12.77 11.63 -7.80
CA GLY A 69 -12.66 12.36 -9.08
C GLY A 69 -13.04 13.83 -8.96
N LYS A 70 -12.25 14.69 -9.58
CA LYS A 70 -12.42 16.15 -9.56
C LYS A 70 -12.94 16.66 -10.90
N MET A 71 -13.76 17.71 -10.84
CA MET A 71 -14.12 18.48 -12.04
C MET A 71 -12.96 19.41 -12.40
N VAL A 72 -12.40 19.23 -13.59
CA VAL A 72 -11.36 20.11 -14.14
C VAL A 72 -11.90 20.87 -15.35
N GLN A 73 -11.52 22.15 -15.48
CA GLN A 73 -11.90 22.96 -16.62
C GLN A 73 -11.02 22.63 -17.81
N ILE A 74 -11.66 22.28 -18.93
CA ILE A 74 -11.03 22.06 -20.22
C ILE A 74 -11.58 23.10 -21.21
N GLY A 75 -10.81 24.18 -21.49
CA GLY A 75 -11.27 25.30 -22.31
C GLY A 75 -12.13 26.30 -21.53
N SER A 76 -12.70 27.31 -22.25
CA SER A 76 -13.30 28.50 -21.63
C SER A 76 -14.61 28.27 -20.86
N ASN A 77 -15.38 27.20 -21.17
CA ASN A 77 -16.68 26.93 -20.52
C ASN A 77 -16.98 25.42 -20.32
N THR A 78 -16.04 24.56 -20.55
CA THR A 78 -16.27 23.12 -20.48
C THR A 78 -15.55 22.51 -19.25
N LYS A 79 -16.28 21.78 -18.42
CA LYS A 79 -15.75 21.04 -17.29
C LYS A 79 -15.81 19.54 -17.58
N ARG A 80 -14.76 18.82 -17.21
CA ARG A 80 -14.69 17.35 -17.32
C ARG A 80 -14.33 16.75 -15.97
N LYS A 81 -15.00 15.67 -15.60
CA LYS A 81 -14.63 14.88 -14.43
C LYS A 81 -13.36 14.09 -14.75
N THR A 82 -12.29 14.32 -13.96
CA THR A 82 -11.08 13.50 -14.01
C THR A 82 -11.24 12.36 -13.01
N LYS A 83 -11.13 11.14 -13.49
CA LYS A 83 -11.14 9.95 -12.63
C LYS A 83 -9.90 9.94 -11.73
N ASP A 84 -10.12 9.85 -10.44
CA ASP A 84 -9.10 9.58 -9.43
C ASP A 84 -9.70 8.76 -8.30
N TYR A 85 -8.87 8.00 -7.61
CA TYR A 85 -9.27 7.15 -6.48
C TYR A 85 -8.31 7.36 -5.33
N MET A 86 -8.86 7.38 -4.09
CA MET A 86 -8.09 7.12 -2.89
C MET A 86 -7.94 5.62 -2.72
N LEU A 87 -6.72 5.17 -2.60
CA LEU A 87 -6.36 3.76 -2.49
C LEU A 87 -5.91 3.43 -1.07
N SER A 88 -6.37 2.30 -0.55
CA SER A 88 -5.74 1.67 0.61
C SER A 88 -4.37 1.09 0.25
N ARG A 89 -3.55 0.78 1.25
CA ARG A 89 -2.29 0.04 1.04
C ARG A 89 -2.53 -1.30 0.33
N TYR A 90 -3.59 -2.01 0.70
CA TYR A 90 -4.00 -3.25 0.05
C TYR A 90 -4.33 -3.07 -1.45
N ALA A 91 -5.05 -2.01 -1.80
CA ALA A 91 -5.34 -1.69 -3.19
C ALA A 91 -4.07 -1.41 -4.01
N CYS A 92 -3.09 -0.68 -3.43
CA CYS A 92 -1.79 -0.46 -4.06
C CYS A 92 -1.06 -1.77 -4.36
N TYR A 93 -1.10 -2.72 -3.43
CA TYR A 93 -0.48 -4.03 -3.61
C TYR A 93 -1.16 -4.85 -4.71
N LEU A 94 -2.49 -4.85 -4.76
CA LEU A 94 -3.23 -5.52 -5.84
C LEU A 94 -2.94 -4.90 -7.21
N ILE A 95 -2.83 -3.58 -7.30
CA ILE A 95 -2.47 -2.88 -8.53
C ILE A 95 -1.07 -3.31 -9.00
N ALA A 96 -0.09 -3.35 -8.11
CA ALA A 96 1.25 -3.82 -8.45
C ALA A 96 1.25 -5.29 -8.91
N GLN A 97 0.52 -6.16 -8.23
CA GLN A 97 0.41 -7.58 -8.58
C GLN A 97 -0.27 -7.83 -9.95
N ASN A 98 -1.24 -6.99 -10.32
CA ASN A 98 -1.94 -7.07 -11.62
C ASN A 98 -1.29 -6.24 -12.73
N GLY A 99 -0.19 -5.55 -12.44
CA GLY A 99 0.52 -4.70 -13.38
C GLY A 99 1.31 -5.47 -14.44
N ASP A 100 1.78 -4.73 -15.43
CA ASP A 100 2.61 -5.26 -16.51
C ASP A 100 4.05 -5.49 -16.03
N SER A 101 4.43 -6.75 -15.88
CA SER A 101 5.76 -7.16 -15.39
C SER A 101 6.93 -6.80 -16.32
N ARG A 102 6.67 -6.32 -17.54
CA ARG A 102 7.70 -5.73 -18.40
C ARG A 102 8.20 -4.37 -17.91
N LYS A 103 7.44 -3.73 -17.04
CA LYS A 103 7.85 -2.50 -16.35
C LYS A 103 8.69 -2.84 -15.14
N GLU A 104 9.87 -2.21 -15.02
CA GLU A 104 10.81 -2.49 -13.94
C GLU A 104 10.18 -2.28 -12.56
N ALA A 105 9.48 -1.16 -12.34
CA ALA A 105 8.81 -0.86 -11.08
C ALA A 105 7.78 -1.94 -10.69
N ILE A 106 7.03 -2.47 -11.66
CA ILE A 106 6.06 -3.56 -11.43
C ILE A 106 6.78 -4.87 -11.12
N ALA A 107 7.79 -5.24 -11.90
CA ALA A 107 8.55 -6.47 -11.68
C ALA A 107 9.22 -6.51 -10.30
N LEU A 108 9.83 -5.40 -9.88
CA LEU A 108 10.42 -5.25 -8.55
C LEU A 108 9.36 -5.36 -7.45
N GLY A 109 8.19 -4.74 -7.63
CA GLY A 109 7.06 -4.84 -6.72
C GLY A 109 6.56 -6.27 -6.54
N GLN A 110 6.36 -6.98 -7.64
CA GLN A 110 5.91 -8.37 -7.63
C GLN A 110 6.92 -9.29 -6.92
N THR A 111 8.21 -9.12 -7.19
CA THR A 111 9.28 -9.86 -6.51
C THR A 111 9.31 -9.56 -5.01
N TYR A 112 9.20 -8.30 -4.63
CA TYR A 112 9.14 -7.89 -3.22
C TYR A 112 7.99 -8.57 -2.49
N PHE A 113 6.77 -8.54 -3.04
CA PHE A 113 5.61 -9.14 -2.39
C PHE A 113 5.72 -10.65 -2.27
N ALA A 114 6.25 -11.34 -3.29
CA ALA A 114 6.49 -12.78 -3.22
C ALA A 114 7.45 -13.14 -2.07
N ILE A 115 8.54 -12.37 -1.93
CA ILE A 115 9.53 -12.57 -0.86
C ILE A 115 8.93 -12.27 0.52
N GLN A 116 8.20 -11.16 0.68
CA GLN A 116 7.59 -10.81 1.96
C GLN A 116 6.52 -11.81 2.39
N THR A 117 5.72 -12.30 1.45
CA THR A 117 4.74 -13.36 1.71
C THR A 117 5.42 -14.61 2.25
N ARG A 118 6.51 -15.06 1.61
CA ARG A 118 7.26 -16.23 2.07
C ARG A 118 7.88 -16.02 3.46
N LYS A 119 8.40 -14.84 3.74
CA LYS A 119 8.91 -14.50 5.08
C LYS A 119 7.81 -14.55 6.14
N GLN A 120 6.63 -14.06 5.81
CA GLN A 120 5.48 -14.10 6.71
C GLN A 120 5.04 -15.54 7.00
N GLU A 121 4.90 -16.38 5.96
CA GLU A 121 4.57 -17.79 6.11
C GLU A 121 5.55 -18.52 7.03
N LEU A 122 6.86 -18.30 6.85
CA LEU A 122 7.89 -18.89 7.69
C LEU A 122 7.84 -18.40 9.14
N SER A 123 7.54 -17.11 9.34
CA SER A 123 7.38 -16.52 10.66
C SER A 123 6.17 -17.10 11.40
N GLU A 124 5.04 -17.23 10.71
CA GLU A 124 3.81 -17.84 11.25
C GLU A 124 4.03 -19.32 11.59
N LYS A 125 4.71 -20.08 10.73
CA LYS A 125 5.05 -21.46 11.00
C LYS A 125 5.88 -21.59 12.29
N LYS A 126 6.95 -20.82 12.42
CA LYS A 126 7.77 -20.78 13.62
C LYS A 126 6.97 -20.41 14.87
N TYR A 127 6.08 -19.41 14.76
CA TYR A 127 5.23 -19.01 15.86
C TYR A 127 4.26 -20.11 16.29
N ASN A 128 3.69 -20.84 15.32
CA ASN A 128 2.76 -21.94 15.60
C ASN A 128 3.44 -23.15 16.26
N GLU A 129 4.73 -23.35 16.02
CA GLU A 129 5.56 -24.40 16.63
C GLU A 129 5.94 -24.08 18.09
N LEU A 130 5.76 -22.84 18.56
CA LEU A 130 6.04 -22.44 19.93
C LEU A 130 5.01 -23.02 20.92
N THR A 131 5.45 -23.30 22.12
CA THR A 131 4.56 -23.61 23.26
C THR A 131 3.74 -22.39 23.66
N GLU A 132 2.66 -22.58 24.43
CA GLU A 132 1.81 -21.46 24.88
C GLU A 132 2.58 -20.45 25.75
N ASP A 133 3.52 -20.89 26.56
CA ASP A 133 4.34 -20.00 27.38
C ASP A 133 5.32 -19.18 26.53
N GLU A 134 5.93 -19.79 25.53
CA GLU A 134 6.80 -19.12 24.55
C GLU A 134 6.00 -18.11 23.70
N LYS A 135 4.78 -18.45 23.29
CA LYS A 135 3.87 -17.52 22.58
C LYS A 135 3.49 -16.30 23.43
N ARG A 136 3.25 -16.50 24.74
CA ARG A 136 3.00 -15.39 25.69
C ARG A 136 4.23 -14.48 25.80
N LEU A 137 5.42 -15.06 25.91
CA LEU A 137 6.67 -14.32 25.95
C LEU A 137 6.94 -13.55 24.66
N TYR A 138 6.71 -14.18 23.50
CA TYR A 138 6.83 -13.55 22.19
C TYR A 138 5.91 -12.33 22.04
N ARG A 139 4.63 -12.47 22.38
CA ARG A 139 3.64 -11.37 22.36
C ARG A 139 4.05 -10.21 23.26
N ARG A 140 4.52 -10.50 24.49
CA ARG A 140 4.99 -9.47 25.41
C ARG A 140 6.22 -8.72 24.88
N ASN A 141 7.14 -9.42 24.24
CA ASN A 141 8.32 -8.81 23.63
C ASN A 141 7.96 -7.92 22.42
N GLN A 142 6.98 -8.33 21.60
CA GLN A 142 6.46 -7.51 20.50
C GLN A 142 5.80 -6.23 21.02
N SER A 143 4.98 -6.30 22.05
CA SER A 143 4.35 -5.14 22.68
C SER A 143 5.38 -4.17 23.24
N ARG A 144 6.42 -4.64 23.89
CA ARG A 144 7.53 -3.82 24.38
C ARG A 144 8.28 -3.09 23.26
N LYS A 145 8.57 -3.79 22.16
CA LYS A 145 9.20 -3.16 20.97
C LYS A 145 8.31 -2.11 20.36
N GLY A 146 7.02 -2.37 20.23
CA GLY A 146 6.05 -1.40 19.73
C GLY A 146 5.98 -0.14 20.60
N ASN A 147 5.90 -0.29 21.93
CA ASN A 147 5.88 0.84 22.86
C ASN A 147 7.17 1.65 22.85
N LEU A 148 8.33 1.01 22.75
CA LEU A 148 9.62 1.69 22.59
C LEU A 148 9.71 2.48 21.29
N SER A 149 9.19 1.95 20.20
CA SER A 149 9.12 2.66 18.93
C SER A 149 8.22 3.87 18.99
N LEU A 150 7.02 3.75 19.59
CA LEU A 150 6.08 4.85 19.78
C LEU A 150 6.68 5.95 20.66
N ASN A 151 7.34 5.60 21.77
CA ASN A 151 8.01 6.56 22.64
C ASN A 151 9.12 7.32 21.92
N LYS A 152 9.94 6.65 21.11
CA LYS A 152 10.98 7.31 20.30
C LYS A 152 10.36 8.28 19.29
N THR A 153 9.27 7.90 18.63
CA THR A 153 8.55 8.77 17.70
C THR A 153 7.96 9.97 18.41
N ALA A 154 7.33 9.79 19.57
CA ALA A 154 6.77 10.88 20.39
C ALA A 154 7.85 11.88 20.85
N VAL A 155 9.00 11.40 21.33
CA VAL A 155 10.14 12.24 21.71
C VAL A 155 10.65 13.06 20.51
N ASN A 156 10.80 12.41 19.34
CA ASN A 156 11.26 13.08 18.11
C ASN A 156 10.26 14.12 17.59
N SER A 157 8.96 13.95 17.87
CA SER A 157 7.90 14.90 17.51
C SER A 157 7.71 16.04 18.54
N GLY A 158 8.54 16.10 19.58
CA GLY A 158 8.51 17.18 20.58
C GLY A 158 7.39 17.08 21.61
N VAL A 159 6.73 15.93 21.73
CA VAL A 159 5.76 15.68 22.81
C VAL A 159 6.53 15.51 24.11
N LYS A 160 6.45 16.55 24.98
CA LYS A 160 6.97 16.46 26.35
C LYS A 160 5.95 15.71 27.22
N ASN A 161 6.45 14.76 28.00
CA ASN A 161 5.70 14.15 29.10
C ASN A 161 5.39 15.17 30.19
#